data_1f3f632aea9712c45189043f1eb6d14e
#
_entry.id   1f3f632aea9712c45189043f1eb6d14e
#
_cell.length_a   1.000
_cell.length_b   1.000
_cell.length_c   1.000
_cell.angle_alpha   90.00
_cell.angle_beta   90.00
_cell.angle_gamma   90.00
#
_symmetry.space_group_name_H-M   'P 1'
#
loop_
_entity.id
_entity.type
_entity.pdbx_description
1 polymer ?
#
loop_
_entity_poly.entity_id
_entity_poly.type
_entity_poly.pdbx_seq_one_letter_code
_entity_poly.pdbx_strand_id
1 'polypeptide(L)'
;INQFEDFFHGEILGGKKYLRDLSKGNQKKAGVVAALLGEPKVVILDEPFANLDPSTQIRLKQILKDLSNNNKTTILVSSHDIQDVTEVCERIVLLEKGKVIKDIVTNPKTLKELEAYFKG
;
A
#
# COMPACT_ATOMS: atom_id res chain seq x y z
N ILE A 1 -14.34 6.79 -7.79
CA ILE A 1 -15.33 5.99 -7.00
C ILE A 1 -15.46 4.58 -7.55
N ASN A 2 -15.59 4.41 -8.87
CA ASN A 2 -15.68 3.08 -9.47
C ASN A 2 -14.44 2.21 -9.16
N GLN A 3 -13.27 2.81 -9.12
CA GLN A 3 -12.04 2.14 -8.77
C GLN A 3 -12.08 1.58 -7.35
N PHE A 4 -12.62 2.34 -6.40
CA PHE A 4 -12.75 1.91 -5.02
C PHE A 4 -13.86 0.86 -4.84
N GLU A 5 -14.92 0.96 -5.61
CA GLU A 5 -15.99 -0.03 -5.62
C GLU A 5 -15.45 -1.40 -6.04
N ASP A 6 -14.64 -1.43 -7.10
CA ASP A 6 -13.98 -2.65 -7.55
C ASP A 6 -13.04 -3.21 -6.47
N PHE A 7 -12.34 -2.35 -5.76
CA PHE A 7 -11.45 -2.74 -4.67
C PHE A 7 -12.20 -3.51 -3.58
N PHE A 8 -13.41 -3.09 -3.25
CA PHE A 8 -14.26 -3.77 -2.29
C PHE A 8 -15.10 -4.88 -2.89
N HIS A 9 -15.07 -5.08 -4.20
CA HIS A 9 -15.96 -6.00 -4.92
C HIS A 9 -17.46 -5.69 -4.65
N GLY A 10 -17.79 -4.42 -4.42
CA GLY A 10 -19.14 -3.99 -4.12
C GLY A 10 -19.66 -4.39 -2.73
N GLU A 11 -18.84 -5.07 -1.92
CA GLU A 11 -19.31 -5.63 -0.65
C GLU A 11 -19.61 -4.59 0.42
N ILE A 12 -18.86 -3.50 0.45
CA ILE A 12 -18.94 -2.52 1.53
C ILE A 12 -19.76 -1.30 1.16
N LEU A 13 -19.57 -0.78 -0.06
CA LEU A 13 -20.19 0.48 -0.48
C LEU A 13 -21.72 0.38 -0.62
N GLY A 14 -22.24 -0.82 -0.85
CA GLY A 14 -23.68 -1.05 -0.92
C GLY A 14 -24.33 -1.56 0.35
N GLY A 15 -23.57 -1.71 1.44
CA GLY A 15 -24.05 -2.33 2.66
C GLY A 15 -24.16 -1.38 3.86
N LYS A 16 -24.97 -1.77 4.83
CA LYS A 16 -25.11 -1.04 6.10
C LYS A 16 -24.30 -1.69 7.22
N LYS A 17 -23.12 -2.20 6.90
CA LYS A 17 -22.26 -2.85 7.89
C LYS A 17 -21.45 -1.81 8.66
N TYR A 18 -21.39 -1.98 9.96
CA TYR A 18 -20.49 -1.20 10.78
C TYR A 18 -19.06 -1.72 10.60
N LEU A 19 -18.07 -0.83 10.70
CA LEU A 19 -16.67 -1.18 10.53
C LEU A 19 -16.25 -2.36 11.42
N ARG A 20 -16.73 -2.40 12.65
CA ARG A 20 -16.41 -3.47 13.60
C ARG A 20 -16.90 -4.85 13.17
N ASP A 21 -17.91 -4.91 12.29
CA ASP A 21 -18.52 -6.16 11.82
C ASP A 21 -17.81 -6.70 10.58
N LEU A 22 -16.81 -5.99 10.06
CA LEU A 22 -16.07 -6.39 8.88
C LEU A 22 -14.90 -7.31 9.26
N SER A 23 -14.48 -8.17 8.33
CA SER A 23 -13.24 -8.92 8.48
C SER A 23 -12.06 -7.96 8.59
N LYS A 24 -10.91 -8.45 9.10
CA LYS A 24 -9.69 -7.63 9.18
C LYS A 24 -9.28 -7.09 7.81
N GLY A 25 -9.38 -7.90 6.76
CA GLY A 25 -9.08 -7.47 5.39
C GLY A 25 -10.00 -6.36 4.94
N ASN A 26 -11.31 -6.50 5.20
CA ASN A 26 -12.28 -5.48 4.82
C ASN A 26 -12.17 -4.21 5.65
N GLN A 27 -11.83 -4.32 6.94
CA GLN A 27 -11.51 -3.16 7.76
C GLN A 27 -10.33 -2.38 7.19
N LYS A 28 -9.30 -3.08 6.74
CA LYS A 28 -8.13 -2.48 6.13
C LYS A 28 -8.48 -1.79 4.83
N LYS A 29 -9.28 -2.43 3.96
CA LYS A 29 -9.78 -1.81 2.74
C LYS A 29 -10.54 -0.52 3.03
N ALA A 30 -11.43 -0.55 4.01
CA ALA A 30 -12.21 0.63 4.40
C ALA A 30 -11.30 1.75 4.90
N GLY A 31 -10.28 1.42 5.68
CA GLY A 31 -9.30 2.39 6.15
C GLY A 31 -8.52 3.04 5.02
N VAL A 32 -8.09 2.25 4.03
CA VAL A 32 -7.36 2.77 2.86
C VAL A 32 -8.27 3.70 2.05
N VAL A 33 -9.50 3.28 1.77
CA VAL A 33 -10.45 4.13 1.02
C VAL A 33 -10.73 5.43 1.77
N ALA A 34 -10.92 5.35 3.09
CA ALA A 34 -11.14 6.55 3.90
C ALA A 34 -9.97 7.52 3.81
N ALA A 35 -8.73 6.99 3.81
CA ALA A 35 -7.55 7.83 3.67
C ALA A 35 -7.45 8.49 2.30
N LEU A 36 -7.98 7.86 1.25
CA LEU A 36 -7.89 8.34 -0.12
C LEU A 36 -9.08 9.23 -0.54
N LEU A 37 -10.17 9.22 0.21
CA LEU A 37 -11.32 10.07 -0.08
C LEU A 37 -10.94 11.53 0.10
N GLY A 38 -11.44 12.41 -0.78
CA GLY A 38 -11.12 13.83 -0.74
C GLY A 38 -9.83 14.19 -1.48
N GLU A 39 -9.21 13.22 -2.13
CA GLU A 39 -8.01 13.41 -2.97
C GLU A 39 -6.89 14.19 -2.25
N PRO A 40 -6.39 13.67 -1.12
CA PRO A 40 -5.34 14.36 -0.38
C PRO A 40 -4.05 14.43 -1.19
N LYS A 41 -3.21 15.44 -0.91
CA LYS A 41 -1.91 15.58 -1.56
C LYS A 41 -0.88 14.61 -0.99
N VAL A 42 -1.03 14.25 0.27
CA VAL A 42 -0.13 13.33 0.97
C VAL A 42 -0.95 12.27 1.69
N VAL A 43 -0.58 11.02 1.49
CA VAL A 43 -1.23 9.88 2.15
C VAL A 43 -0.16 9.05 2.85
N ILE A 44 -0.44 8.68 4.09
CA ILE A 44 0.44 7.81 4.88
C ILE A 44 -0.30 6.52 5.18
N LEU A 45 0.26 5.39 4.73
CA LEU A 45 -0.35 4.07 4.90
C LEU A 45 0.63 3.16 5.64
N ASP A 46 0.18 2.62 6.77
CA ASP A 46 0.97 1.70 7.59
C ASP A 46 0.54 0.27 7.29
N GLU A 47 1.47 -0.53 6.73
CA GLU A 47 1.24 -1.93 6.37
C GLU A 47 -0.06 -2.15 5.57
N PRO A 48 -0.26 -1.41 4.46
CA PRO A 48 -1.55 -1.46 3.74
C PRO A 48 -1.82 -2.80 3.05
N PHE A 49 -0.79 -3.61 2.80
CA PHE A 49 -0.95 -4.87 2.08
C PHE A 49 -1.14 -6.08 3.01
N ALA A 50 -0.92 -5.91 4.30
CA ALA A 50 -1.06 -7.00 5.27
C ALA A 50 -2.52 -7.44 5.42
N ASN A 51 -2.74 -8.74 5.60
CA ASN A 51 -4.07 -9.34 5.79
C ASN A 51 -5.00 -9.22 4.59
N LEU A 52 -4.46 -8.94 3.40
CA LEU A 52 -5.22 -8.92 2.16
C LEU A 52 -4.90 -10.18 1.33
N ASP A 53 -5.90 -10.68 0.61
CA ASP A 53 -5.68 -11.77 -0.35
C ASP A 53 -4.83 -11.27 -1.52
N PRO A 54 -4.18 -12.17 -2.27
CA PRO A 54 -3.28 -11.75 -3.35
C PRO A 54 -3.93 -10.89 -4.43
N SER A 55 -5.17 -11.17 -4.82
CA SER A 55 -5.85 -10.38 -5.84
C SER A 55 -6.13 -8.96 -5.36
N THR A 56 -6.48 -8.80 -4.09
CA THR A 56 -6.72 -7.49 -3.49
C THR A 56 -5.42 -6.70 -3.36
N GLN A 57 -4.32 -7.37 -3.00
CA GLN A 57 -3.00 -6.74 -2.94
C GLN A 57 -2.61 -6.16 -4.31
N ILE A 58 -2.80 -6.93 -5.38
CA ILE A 58 -2.49 -6.48 -6.74
C ILE A 58 -3.30 -5.24 -7.10
N ARG A 59 -4.60 -5.24 -6.78
CA ARG A 59 -5.46 -4.10 -7.05
C ARG A 59 -5.05 -2.86 -6.27
N LEU A 60 -4.73 -3.03 -4.99
CA LEU A 60 -4.27 -1.91 -4.17
C LEU A 60 -2.97 -1.33 -4.70
N LYS A 61 -2.02 -2.17 -5.08
CA LYS A 61 -0.76 -1.71 -5.68
C LYS A 61 -1.02 -0.88 -6.92
N GLN A 62 -1.94 -1.32 -7.78
CA GLN A 62 -2.30 -0.58 -8.99
C GLN A 62 -2.95 0.76 -8.66
N ILE A 63 -3.86 0.79 -7.70
CA ILE A 63 -4.51 2.03 -7.25
C ILE A 63 -3.47 3.04 -6.76
N LEU A 64 -2.53 2.60 -5.95
CA LEU A 64 -1.49 3.49 -5.41
C LEU A 64 -0.58 4.02 -6.50
N LYS A 65 -0.19 3.19 -7.47
CA LYS A 65 0.60 3.63 -8.61
C LYS A 65 -0.14 4.67 -9.45
N ASP A 66 -1.42 4.43 -9.72
CA ASP A 66 -2.23 5.34 -10.52
C ASP A 66 -2.39 6.70 -9.82
N LEU A 67 -2.63 6.70 -8.52
CA LEU A 67 -2.75 7.94 -7.75
C LEU A 67 -1.44 8.72 -7.75
N SER A 68 -0.32 8.04 -7.58
CA SER A 68 0.99 8.68 -7.58
C SER A 68 1.33 9.27 -8.95
N ASN A 69 1.06 8.53 -10.01
CA ASN A 69 1.43 8.93 -11.38
C ASN A 69 0.46 9.96 -11.98
N ASN A 70 -0.84 9.76 -11.79
CA ASN A 70 -1.86 10.56 -12.48
C ASN A 70 -2.32 11.76 -11.66
N ASN A 71 -2.47 11.59 -10.36
CA ASN A 71 -3.00 12.64 -9.48
C ASN A 71 -1.90 13.37 -8.70
N LYS A 72 -0.64 12.99 -8.89
CA LYS A 72 0.52 13.56 -8.19
C LYS A 72 0.38 13.51 -6.67
N THR A 73 -0.27 12.46 -6.16
CA THR A 73 -0.38 12.23 -4.74
C THR A 73 0.94 11.67 -4.23
N THR A 74 1.46 12.24 -3.16
CA THR A 74 2.62 11.68 -2.47
C THR A 74 2.14 10.62 -1.49
N ILE A 75 2.66 9.40 -1.64
CA ILE A 75 2.23 8.27 -0.82
C ILE A 75 3.43 7.73 -0.06
N LEU A 76 3.31 7.69 1.27
CA LEU A 76 4.29 7.07 2.15
C LEU A 76 3.71 5.76 2.66
N VAL A 77 4.37 4.66 2.35
CA VAL A 77 3.93 3.31 2.71
C VAL A 77 4.97 2.68 3.63
N SER A 78 4.55 2.15 4.77
CA SER A 78 5.41 1.29 5.56
C SER A 78 5.09 -0.18 5.28
N SER A 79 6.10 -1.03 5.22
CA SER A 79 5.93 -2.46 5.06
C SER A 79 7.20 -3.18 5.49
N HIS A 80 7.06 -4.40 5.98
CA HIS A 80 8.20 -5.29 6.23
C HIS A 80 8.41 -6.29 5.10
N ASP A 81 7.60 -6.23 4.05
CA ASP A 81 7.74 -7.08 2.87
C ASP A 81 8.46 -6.31 1.76
N ILE A 82 9.72 -6.68 1.51
CA ILE A 82 10.54 -5.97 0.52
C ILE A 82 10.01 -6.12 -0.90
N GLN A 83 9.32 -7.21 -1.21
CA GLN A 83 8.74 -7.39 -2.54
C GLN A 83 7.64 -6.38 -2.79
N ASP A 84 6.75 -6.17 -1.81
CA ASP A 84 5.67 -5.20 -1.95
C ASP A 84 6.20 -3.78 -2.18
N VAL A 85 7.19 -3.36 -1.39
CA VAL A 85 7.71 -1.99 -1.51
C VAL A 85 8.50 -1.80 -2.80
N THR A 86 9.24 -2.81 -3.28
CA THR A 86 9.97 -2.68 -4.54
C THR A 86 9.04 -2.61 -5.75
N GLU A 87 7.88 -3.24 -5.68
CA GLU A 87 6.88 -3.19 -6.76
C GLU A 87 6.15 -1.85 -6.85
N VAL A 88 5.95 -1.17 -5.73
CA VAL A 88 5.06 -0.01 -5.65
C VAL A 88 5.83 1.30 -5.51
N CYS A 89 6.94 1.30 -4.79
CA CYS A 89 7.62 2.53 -4.39
C CYS A 89 8.75 2.91 -5.33
N GLU A 90 8.84 4.21 -5.65
CA GLU A 90 9.94 4.75 -6.44
C GLU A 90 11.18 4.97 -5.58
N ARG A 91 11.01 5.11 -4.28
CA ARG A 91 12.09 5.34 -3.33
C ARG A 91 11.85 4.50 -2.09
N ILE A 92 12.88 3.89 -1.58
CA ILE A 92 12.81 3.03 -0.40
C ILE A 92 13.79 3.53 0.64
N VAL A 93 13.29 3.70 1.87
CA VAL A 93 14.10 4.05 3.03
C VAL A 93 14.08 2.85 3.97
N LEU A 94 15.24 2.30 4.24
CA LEU A 94 15.38 1.13 5.11
C LEU A 94 15.76 1.59 6.51
N LEU A 95 14.95 1.18 7.49
CA LEU A 95 15.16 1.53 8.89
C LEU A 95 15.63 0.30 9.68
N GLU A 96 16.57 0.50 10.56
CA GLU A 96 17.00 -0.51 11.51
C GLU A 96 17.30 0.15 12.84
N LYS A 97 16.66 -0.34 13.90
CA LYS A 97 16.82 0.19 15.26
C LYS A 97 16.66 1.72 15.34
N GLY A 98 15.67 2.22 14.61
CA GLY A 98 15.37 3.65 14.61
C GLY A 98 16.29 4.52 13.76
N LYS A 99 17.17 3.91 12.99
CA LYS A 99 18.12 4.64 12.13
C LYS A 99 17.90 4.31 10.68
N VAL A 100 18.08 5.31 9.81
CA VAL A 100 18.09 5.11 8.36
C VAL A 100 19.43 4.47 7.98
N ILE A 101 19.37 3.26 7.44
CA ILE A 101 20.59 2.55 7.01
C ILE A 101 20.75 2.53 5.50
N LYS A 102 19.65 2.71 4.75
CA LYS A 102 19.68 2.84 3.29
C LYS A 102 18.56 3.77 2.84
N ASP A 103 18.84 4.51 1.78
CA ASP A 103 17.88 5.39 1.12
C ASP A 103 18.19 5.27 -0.38
N ILE A 104 17.35 4.53 -1.11
CA ILE A 104 17.64 4.15 -2.48
C ILE A 104 16.48 4.44 -3.41
N VAL A 105 16.80 4.78 -4.66
CA VAL A 105 15.81 4.87 -5.73
C VAL A 105 15.61 3.47 -6.31
N THR A 106 14.35 3.07 -6.43
CA THR A 106 14.00 1.73 -6.90
C THR A 106 14.37 1.54 -8.37
N ASN A 107 14.99 0.40 -8.68
CA ASN A 107 15.32 -0.02 -10.03
C ASN A 107 15.12 -1.54 -10.14
N PRO A 108 15.27 -2.14 -11.34
CA PRO A 108 15.00 -3.58 -11.50
C PRO A 108 15.89 -4.50 -10.64
N LYS A 109 17.01 -3.99 -10.12
CA LYS A 109 17.93 -4.78 -9.29
C LYS A 109 17.68 -4.62 -7.80
N THR A 110 16.82 -3.69 -7.40
CA THR A 110 16.62 -3.32 -5.99
C THR A 110 16.16 -4.51 -5.15
N LEU A 111 15.20 -5.29 -5.64
CA LEU A 111 14.69 -6.44 -4.90
C LEU A 111 15.80 -7.43 -4.57
N LYS A 112 16.65 -7.76 -5.54
CA LYS A 112 17.76 -8.69 -5.33
C LYS A 112 18.78 -8.12 -4.34
N GLU A 113 19.06 -6.83 -4.42
CA GLU A 113 20.00 -6.16 -3.51
C GLU A 113 19.49 -6.19 -2.08
N LEU A 114 18.19 -5.93 -1.87
CA LEU A 114 17.59 -5.98 -0.54
C LEU A 114 17.51 -7.40 -0.01
N GLU A 115 17.17 -8.37 -0.85
CA GLU A 115 17.17 -9.78 -0.44
C GLU A 115 18.57 -10.22 0.01
N ALA A 116 19.61 -9.84 -0.74
CA ALA A 116 20.98 -10.14 -0.38
C ALA A 116 21.37 -9.49 0.95
N TYR A 117 20.95 -8.26 1.18
CA TYR A 117 21.20 -7.55 2.43
C TYR A 117 20.61 -8.28 3.63
N PHE A 118 19.36 -8.71 3.53
CA PHE A 118 18.66 -9.40 4.63
C PHE A 118 19.13 -10.84 4.83
N LYS A 119 19.64 -11.48 3.80
CA LYS A 119 20.22 -12.83 3.92
C LYS A 119 21.65 -12.82 4.45
N GLY A 120 22.34 -11.75 4.19
CA GLY A 120 23.74 -11.62 4.56
C GLY A 120 23.96 -11.22 5.99
#